data_2e90efc33fb639da1fb85ac9e2cb0219
#
_entry.id   2e90efc33fb639da1fb85ac9e2cb0219
#
_cell.length_a   1.000
_cell.length_b   1.000
_cell.length_c   1.000
_cell.angle_alpha   90.00
_cell.angle_beta   90.00
_cell.angle_gamma   90.00
#
_symmetry.space_group_name_H-M   'P 1'
#
loop_
_entity.id
_entity.type
_entity.pdbx_description
1 polymer ?
#
loop_
_entity_poly.entity_id
_entity_poly.type
_entity_poly.pdbx_seq_one_letter_code
_entity_poly.pdbx_strand_id
1 'polypeptide(L)'
;MIHKLYSLVDTTENAKELLYIRGVKRRKDNCILMHAGEALDFTTYFNSLSLKKWKRYTTIKALQLVLQLEGHFQVTFHLYDEKGSVRHSSVETESSCFTYSMEAEELNGVLLGFSLHCMSDAGQYIGGQWNGEFTQWEDKKIGISITTFKREKYVKRTMNLLRDFQKDHPWLSVLVVDNGSTLEEMQGDRFRIIHNRNFGGSGGFTRGMIEYVEQGAVDYVLLMDDDIVLETSALERTFALLSGLKEECRDCFLSGAMLSLEKPCIQYENTARWGKIRLHGEGKNLNLVNASNLVQNEKVPSQKNRYGAWWYCAIPVHRIEDIGYPLPVFVKGDDMEYGIRNHREVMSMNGIGVWHQSFQSKISPVVNYYSDRNMLIINNYAEGCNFLTFAIAIVGRGIKRTLQGNLVGIRCLNQALIDYNKGLTGLTLISSEEKMDQILHMIQSPATLSCFISLLLNIIKTLIYYPKTHKDYISFRKNSLRTTIFWKKFMDFRGNNE
;
A
#
# COMPACT_ATOMS: atom_id res chain seq x y z
N MET A 1 -6.02 -10.60 27.20
CA MET A 1 -5.39 -11.79 26.57
C MET A 1 -4.16 -11.34 25.78
N ILE A 2 -3.11 -12.15 25.80
CA ILE A 2 -1.85 -11.89 25.08
C ILE A 2 -1.97 -12.49 23.68
N HIS A 3 -1.68 -11.68 22.67
CA HIS A 3 -1.71 -12.09 21.26
C HIS A 3 -0.36 -11.80 20.61
N LYS A 4 0.05 -12.66 19.67
CA LYS A 4 1.24 -12.44 18.85
C LYS A 4 1.03 -11.23 17.93
N LEU A 5 1.98 -10.29 17.95
CA LEU A 5 2.00 -9.17 17.01
C LEU A 5 2.71 -9.58 15.72
N TYR A 6 3.89 -10.15 15.83
CA TYR A 6 4.68 -10.68 14.72
C TYR A 6 5.92 -11.42 15.21
N SER A 7 6.41 -12.30 14.35
CA SER A 7 7.70 -12.99 14.53
C SER A 7 8.87 -12.04 14.27
N LEU A 8 9.95 -12.19 15.00
CA LEU A 8 11.24 -11.60 14.64
C LEU A 8 11.81 -12.36 13.43
N VAL A 9 12.20 -11.62 12.42
CA VAL A 9 12.60 -12.19 11.13
C VAL A 9 14.06 -11.92 10.80
N ASP A 10 14.70 -12.87 10.14
CA ASP A 10 16.03 -12.76 9.55
C ASP A 10 15.98 -13.05 8.04
N THR A 11 17.04 -12.72 7.32
CA THR A 11 17.15 -12.98 5.89
C THR A 11 18.56 -13.40 5.52
N THR A 12 18.67 -14.21 4.46
CA THR A 12 19.94 -14.54 3.81
C THR A 12 20.25 -13.64 2.62
N GLU A 13 19.34 -12.74 2.27
CA GLU A 13 19.53 -11.79 1.17
C GLU A 13 20.38 -10.59 1.63
N ASN A 14 21.70 -10.61 1.32
CA ASN A 14 22.66 -9.56 1.73
C ASN A 14 22.17 -8.13 1.46
N ALA A 15 21.51 -7.89 0.32
CA ALA A 15 21.04 -6.56 -0.06
C ALA A 15 19.96 -5.99 0.88
N LYS A 16 19.25 -6.85 1.62
CA LYS A 16 18.15 -6.49 2.53
C LYS A 16 18.53 -6.67 4.00
N GLU A 17 19.65 -7.33 4.28
CA GLU A 17 20.01 -7.83 5.60
C GLU A 17 19.94 -6.76 6.71
N LEU A 18 20.33 -5.51 6.39
CA LEU A 18 20.31 -4.39 7.34
C LEU A 18 18.92 -3.97 7.80
N LEU A 19 17.84 -4.45 7.16
CA LEU A 19 16.47 -4.22 7.57
C LEU A 19 15.93 -5.29 8.53
N TYR A 20 16.69 -6.35 8.76
CA TYR A 20 16.33 -7.51 9.59
C TYR A 20 17.18 -7.54 10.87
N ILE A 21 17.91 -8.61 11.12
CA ILE A 21 18.85 -8.71 12.25
C ILE A 21 20.22 -8.22 11.79
N ARG A 22 20.85 -7.31 12.52
CA ARG A 22 22.21 -6.82 12.23
C ARG A 22 23.22 -7.43 13.19
N GLY A 23 24.43 -7.66 12.72
CA GLY A 23 25.52 -8.25 13.50
C GLY A 23 26.20 -9.41 12.78
N VAL A 24 27.18 -10.02 13.41
CA VAL A 24 27.84 -11.21 12.88
C VAL A 24 26.91 -12.41 13.01
N LYS A 25 26.56 -13.04 11.91
CA LYS A 25 25.62 -14.17 11.88
C LYS A 25 26.26 -15.42 11.36
N ARG A 26 26.56 -16.37 12.26
CA ARG A 26 26.93 -17.73 11.91
C ARG A 26 25.70 -18.62 11.99
N ARG A 27 25.01 -18.78 10.87
CA ARG A 27 23.79 -19.57 10.80
C ARG A 27 24.12 -21.07 10.79
N LYS A 28 23.44 -21.80 11.66
CA LYS A 28 23.46 -23.27 11.68
C LYS A 28 22.01 -23.73 11.92
N ASP A 29 21.52 -24.55 11.02
CA ASP A 29 20.12 -24.97 11.01
C ASP A 29 19.20 -23.72 11.00
N ASN A 30 18.33 -23.55 11.98
CA ASN A 30 17.43 -22.39 12.09
C ASN A 30 17.88 -21.41 13.17
N CYS A 31 19.13 -21.46 13.65
CA CYS A 31 19.63 -20.59 14.70
C CYS A 31 20.85 -19.75 14.26
N ILE A 32 21.15 -18.69 15.03
CA ILE A 32 22.35 -17.88 14.89
C ILE A 32 23.27 -18.19 16.07
N LEU A 33 24.46 -18.72 15.76
CA LEU A 33 25.51 -18.99 16.75
C LEU A 33 26.23 -17.69 17.11
N MET A 34 26.48 -17.47 18.40
CA MET A 34 27.15 -16.30 18.93
C MET A 34 28.25 -16.70 19.92
N HIS A 35 29.31 -15.90 19.96
CA HIS A 35 30.40 -16.03 20.93
C HIS A 35 30.36 -14.86 21.94
N ALA A 36 31.08 -15.02 23.05
CA ALA A 36 31.20 -13.98 24.06
C ALA A 36 31.60 -12.63 23.46
N GLY A 37 30.89 -11.58 23.80
CA GLY A 37 31.10 -10.22 23.33
C GLY A 37 30.46 -9.88 21.98
N GLU A 38 29.89 -10.85 21.28
CA GLU A 38 29.14 -10.59 20.04
C GLU A 38 27.72 -10.10 20.31
N ALA A 39 27.20 -9.28 19.42
CA ALA A 39 25.86 -8.71 19.52
C ALA A 39 25.06 -8.84 18.24
N LEU A 40 23.74 -9.03 18.41
CA LEU A 40 22.73 -8.91 17.36
C LEU A 40 21.85 -7.70 17.67
N ASP A 41 21.61 -6.84 16.66
CA ASP A 41 20.76 -5.67 16.80
C ASP A 41 19.44 -5.86 16.03
N PHE A 42 18.34 -5.75 16.77
CA PHE A 42 16.96 -5.85 16.28
C PHE A 42 16.27 -4.48 16.17
N THR A 43 17.02 -3.37 16.33
CA THR A 43 16.50 -2.01 16.12
C THR A 43 16.44 -1.70 14.65
N THR A 44 15.64 -2.46 13.91
CA THR A 44 15.58 -2.49 12.44
C THR A 44 14.15 -2.30 11.93
N TYR A 45 14.00 -2.13 10.62
CA TYR A 45 12.69 -1.87 10.03
C TYR A 45 11.68 -3.00 10.31
N PHE A 46 12.11 -4.26 10.23
CA PHE A 46 11.22 -5.41 10.43
C PHE A 46 11.16 -5.90 11.88
N ASN A 47 12.13 -5.60 12.74
CA ASN A 47 12.16 -6.19 14.07
C ASN A 47 11.88 -5.20 15.22
N SER A 48 12.05 -3.88 14.97
CA SER A 48 11.66 -2.87 15.96
C SER A 48 10.14 -2.71 16.05
N LEU A 49 9.68 -2.24 17.20
CA LEU A 49 8.25 -2.01 17.45
C LEU A 49 7.92 -0.52 17.29
N SER A 50 6.96 -0.22 16.42
CA SER A 50 6.38 1.11 16.19
C SER A 50 5.49 1.52 17.38
N LEU A 51 6.10 1.76 18.53
CA LEU A 51 5.41 1.92 19.82
C LEU A 51 4.31 3.00 19.77
N LYS A 52 4.63 4.18 19.19
CA LYS A 52 3.67 5.28 19.09
C LYS A 52 2.44 4.88 18.30
N LYS A 53 2.61 4.14 17.20
CA LYS A 53 1.52 3.76 16.31
C LYS A 53 0.69 2.61 16.87
N TRP A 54 1.31 1.63 17.52
CA TRP A 54 0.57 0.61 18.26
C TRP A 54 -0.32 1.24 19.32
N LYS A 55 0.22 2.14 20.15
CA LYS A 55 -0.55 2.88 21.19
C LYS A 55 -1.64 3.77 20.60
N ARG A 56 -1.38 4.38 19.43
CA ARG A 56 -2.33 5.27 18.78
C ARG A 56 -3.53 4.52 18.23
N TYR A 57 -3.29 3.44 17.49
CA TYR A 57 -4.32 2.79 16.68
C TYR A 57 -5.04 1.66 17.41
N THR A 58 -4.40 1.05 18.40
CA THR A 58 -4.92 -0.15 19.06
C THR A 58 -5.20 0.05 20.53
N THR A 59 -5.93 -0.91 21.10
CA THR A 59 -6.23 -1.00 22.53
C THR A 59 -5.13 -1.69 23.32
N ILE A 60 -3.89 -1.66 22.84
CA ILE A 60 -2.75 -2.32 23.48
C ILE A 60 -2.48 -1.76 24.87
N LYS A 61 -2.36 -2.64 25.86
CA LYS A 61 -2.15 -2.33 27.25
C LYS A 61 -0.72 -2.63 27.68
N ALA A 62 -0.23 -3.81 27.31
CA ALA A 62 1.13 -4.23 27.60
C ALA A 62 1.79 -4.88 26.39
N LEU A 63 3.10 -4.85 26.36
CA LEU A 63 3.97 -5.45 25.35
C LEU A 63 4.78 -6.56 26.00
N GLN A 64 5.09 -7.59 25.22
CA GLN A 64 5.93 -8.67 25.66
C GLN A 64 6.91 -9.07 24.56
N LEU A 65 8.21 -9.05 24.89
CA LEU A 65 9.25 -9.65 24.05
C LEU A 65 9.48 -11.08 24.52
N VAL A 66 9.38 -12.03 23.59
CA VAL A 66 9.68 -13.45 23.84
C VAL A 66 10.85 -13.84 22.95
N LEU A 67 11.92 -14.42 23.55
CA LEU A 67 13.08 -14.90 22.83
C LEU A 67 13.36 -16.35 23.20
N GLN A 68 13.76 -17.16 22.22
CA GLN A 68 14.27 -18.52 22.40
C GLN A 68 15.79 -18.49 22.27
N LEU A 69 16.50 -18.84 23.34
CA LEU A 69 17.92 -18.65 23.51
C LEU A 69 18.56 -19.92 24.10
N GLU A 70 19.85 -20.14 23.83
CA GLU A 70 20.68 -21.08 24.56
C GLU A 70 21.97 -20.37 24.97
N GLY A 71 22.29 -20.32 26.28
CA GLY A 71 23.45 -19.62 26.83
C GLY A 71 23.07 -18.41 27.69
N HIS A 72 24.08 -17.63 28.07
CA HIS A 72 23.92 -16.42 28.88
C HIS A 72 23.92 -15.18 28.01
N PHE A 73 22.88 -14.34 28.14
CA PHE A 73 22.70 -13.15 27.31
C PHE A 73 22.33 -11.93 28.14
N GLN A 74 22.72 -10.76 27.63
CA GLN A 74 22.17 -9.48 28.05
C GLN A 74 21.28 -8.94 26.93
N VAL A 75 20.02 -8.67 27.26
CA VAL A 75 19.04 -7.99 26.38
C VAL A 75 19.04 -6.53 26.74
N THR A 76 19.42 -5.65 25.79
CA THR A 76 19.41 -4.19 25.97
C THR A 76 18.31 -3.58 25.11
N PHE A 77 17.32 -2.97 25.75
CA PHE A 77 16.24 -2.24 25.09
C PHE A 77 16.67 -0.83 24.70
N HIS A 78 16.20 -0.35 23.55
CA HIS A 78 16.48 0.96 22.98
C HIS A 78 15.16 1.69 22.74
N LEU A 79 14.80 2.61 23.62
CA LEU A 79 13.58 3.40 23.54
C LEU A 79 13.87 4.80 22.99
N TYR A 80 13.42 5.06 21.76
CA TYR A 80 13.61 6.32 21.05
C TYR A 80 12.43 7.27 21.29
N ASP A 81 12.74 8.55 21.56
CA ASP A 81 11.76 9.63 21.60
C ASP A 81 11.52 10.26 20.21
N GLU A 82 10.62 11.24 20.12
CA GLU A 82 10.29 11.93 18.86
C GLU A 82 11.45 12.72 18.25
N LYS A 83 12.47 13.07 19.05
CA LYS A 83 13.66 13.80 18.61
C LYS A 83 14.78 12.86 18.18
N GLY A 84 14.60 11.55 18.39
CA GLY A 84 15.59 10.52 18.10
C GLY A 84 16.58 10.29 19.24
N SER A 85 16.38 10.89 20.42
CA SER A 85 17.16 10.55 21.61
C SER A 85 16.79 9.16 22.09
N VAL A 86 17.77 8.38 22.57
CA VAL A 86 17.57 7.00 22.97
C VAL A 86 17.85 6.82 24.47
N ARG A 87 16.99 6.06 25.12
CA ARG A 87 17.21 5.55 26.49
C ARG A 87 17.46 4.06 26.44
N HIS A 88 18.38 3.59 27.24
CA HIS A 88 18.74 2.17 27.30
C HIS A 88 18.34 1.59 28.65
N SER A 89 17.88 0.35 28.65
CA SER A 89 17.70 -0.48 29.84
C SER A 89 18.12 -1.91 29.51
N SER A 90 18.79 -2.59 30.42
CA SER A 90 19.33 -3.92 30.16
C SER A 90 18.84 -4.92 31.21
N VAL A 91 18.69 -6.16 30.80
CA VAL A 91 18.40 -7.31 31.67
C VAL A 91 19.20 -8.50 31.20
N GLU A 92 19.76 -9.25 32.13
CA GLU A 92 20.49 -10.49 31.85
C GLU A 92 19.58 -11.70 31.98
N THR A 93 19.89 -12.75 31.21
CA THR A 93 19.11 -13.99 31.22
C THR A 93 19.94 -15.20 30.82
N GLU A 94 19.68 -16.33 31.47
CA GLU A 94 20.14 -17.66 31.09
C GLU A 94 18.94 -18.56 30.72
N SER A 95 17.72 -17.98 30.66
CA SER A 95 16.52 -18.71 30.34
C SER A 95 16.47 -19.09 28.88
N SER A 96 16.18 -20.35 28.59
CA SER A 96 15.94 -20.83 27.22
C SER A 96 14.70 -20.21 26.57
N CYS A 97 13.75 -19.74 27.38
CA CYS A 97 12.58 -18.96 26.93
C CYS A 97 12.51 -17.67 27.73
N PHE A 98 13.23 -16.65 27.25
CA PHE A 98 13.21 -15.32 27.84
C PHE A 98 11.90 -14.64 27.53
N THR A 99 11.24 -14.10 28.57
CA THR A 99 10.01 -13.33 28.44
C THR A 99 10.12 -12.05 29.25
N TYR A 100 9.92 -10.90 28.60
CA TYR A 100 9.98 -9.60 29.26
C TYR A 100 8.75 -8.77 28.93
N SER A 101 7.97 -8.42 29.96
CA SER A 101 6.73 -7.64 29.81
C SER A 101 6.92 -6.19 30.20
N MET A 102 6.25 -5.29 29.50
CA MET A 102 6.32 -3.84 29.67
C MET A 102 4.92 -3.23 29.53
N GLU A 103 4.51 -2.41 30.51
CA GLU A 103 3.27 -1.64 30.37
C GLU A 103 3.42 -0.57 29.27
N ALA A 104 2.52 -0.57 28.31
CA ALA A 104 2.63 0.34 27.16
C ALA A 104 2.52 1.82 27.57
N GLU A 105 1.74 2.13 28.63
CA GLU A 105 1.56 3.49 29.12
C GLU A 105 2.84 4.05 29.75
N GLU A 106 3.66 3.21 30.40
CA GLU A 106 4.90 3.62 31.05
C GLU A 106 6.02 3.93 30.05
N LEU A 107 5.91 3.42 28.81
CA LEU A 107 6.89 3.63 27.75
C LEU A 107 6.70 4.99 27.07
N ASN A 108 7.44 5.99 27.52
CA ASN A 108 7.46 7.33 26.93
C ASN A 108 8.45 7.37 25.73
N GLY A 109 8.04 6.83 24.59
CA GLY A 109 8.81 6.78 23.36
C GLY A 109 7.94 6.55 22.15
N VAL A 110 8.58 6.54 20.97
CA VAL A 110 7.90 6.35 19.68
C VAL A 110 8.29 5.06 18.97
N LEU A 111 9.54 4.62 19.20
CA LEU A 111 10.10 3.39 18.62
C LEU A 111 10.83 2.61 19.72
N LEU A 112 10.58 1.31 19.78
CA LEU A 112 11.25 0.40 20.69
C LEU A 112 12.01 -0.65 19.91
N GLY A 113 13.32 -0.71 20.09
CA GLY A 113 14.20 -1.75 19.57
C GLY A 113 14.90 -2.47 20.70
N PHE A 114 15.72 -3.44 20.37
CA PHE A 114 16.61 -4.09 21.32
C PHE A 114 17.85 -4.65 20.65
N SER A 115 18.89 -4.91 21.43
CA SER A 115 20.06 -5.72 21.06
C SER A 115 20.24 -6.89 22.02
N LEU A 116 20.81 -7.97 21.51
CA LEU A 116 21.12 -9.19 22.23
C LEU A 116 22.64 -9.37 22.27
N HIS A 117 23.25 -9.35 23.44
CA HIS A 117 24.67 -9.52 23.66
C HIS A 117 24.95 -10.89 24.27
N CYS A 118 25.80 -11.69 23.63
CA CYS A 118 26.22 -12.98 24.17
C CYS A 118 27.29 -12.79 25.26
N MET A 119 27.01 -13.32 26.44
CA MET A 119 27.89 -13.23 27.62
C MET A 119 28.64 -14.53 27.89
N SER A 120 28.21 -15.64 27.26
CA SER A 120 28.87 -16.96 27.36
C SER A 120 29.78 -17.24 26.17
N ASP A 121 30.75 -18.15 26.33
CA ASP A 121 31.69 -18.55 25.25
C ASP A 121 30.96 -19.08 24.00
N ALA A 122 29.80 -19.70 24.21
CA ALA A 122 28.92 -20.16 23.13
C ALA A 122 27.45 -19.85 23.50
N GLY A 123 26.75 -19.20 22.58
CA GLY A 123 25.33 -18.90 22.71
C GLY A 123 24.60 -19.12 21.39
N GLN A 124 23.29 -19.29 21.44
CA GLN A 124 22.44 -19.45 20.27
C GLN A 124 21.19 -18.57 20.40
N TYR A 125 20.93 -17.79 19.35
CA TYR A 125 19.63 -17.17 19.14
C TYR A 125 18.81 -18.07 18.18
N ILE A 126 17.69 -18.58 18.66
CA ILE A 126 16.86 -19.55 17.92
C ILE A 126 15.68 -18.82 17.25
N GLY A 127 15.12 -17.83 17.92
CA GLY A 127 13.98 -17.08 17.39
C GLY A 127 13.34 -16.18 18.45
N GLY A 128 12.29 -15.50 18.03
CA GLY A 128 11.53 -14.66 18.96
C GLY A 128 10.35 -13.99 18.30
N GLN A 129 9.57 -13.29 19.14
CA GLN A 129 8.38 -12.57 18.69
C GLN A 129 8.05 -11.43 19.64
N TRP A 130 7.34 -10.45 19.11
CA TRP A 130 6.62 -9.48 19.89
C TRP A 130 5.18 -9.94 20.11
N ASN A 131 4.72 -9.83 21.35
CA ASN A 131 3.33 -10.04 21.74
C ASN A 131 2.75 -8.74 22.29
N GLY A 132 1.42 -8.62 22.32
CA GLY A 132 0.69 -7.54 22.95
C GLY A 132 -0.47 -8.04 23.78
N GLU A 133 -0.71 -7.40 24.93
CA GLU A 133 -1.95 -7.53 25.66
C GLU A 133 -2.89 -6.39 25.29
N PHE A 134 -4.14 -6.72 24.96
CA PHE A 134 -5.15 -5.77 24.50
C PHE A 134 -6.35 -5.76 25.44
N THR A 135 -6.99 -4.59 25.58
CA THR A 135 -8.27 -4.50 26.29
C THR A 135 -9.44 -4.98 25.41
N GLN A 136 -9.29 -4.87 24.09
CA GLN A 136 -10.24 -5.38 23.10
C GLN A 136 -9.46 -6.05 21.98
N TRP A 137 -9.89 -7.24 21.58
CA TRP A 137 -9.32 -8.02 20.49
C TRP A 137 -10.41 -8.80 19.80
N GLU A 138 -10.40 -8.78 18.48
CA GLU A 138 -11.32 -9.53 17.63
C GLU A 138 -10.57 -10.04 16.41
N ASP A 139 -10.41 -11.36 16.29
CA ASP A 139 -9.72 -11.96 15.16
C ASP A 139 -10.39 -11.57 13.85
N LYS A 140 -9.67 -10.79 13.04
CA LYS A 140 -10.15 -10.30 11.76
C LYS A 140 -9.80 -11.27 10.63
N LYS A 141 -10.74 -11.43 9.70
CA LYS A 141 -10.51 -12.18 8.46
C LYS A 141 -10.09 -11.22 7.36
N ILE A 142 -8.99 -11.55 6.68
CA ILE A 142 -8.39 -10.69 5.65
C ILE A 142 -8.42 -11.43 4.31
N GLY A 143 -9.03 -10.79 3.30
CA GLY A 143 -9.02 -11.26 1.92
C GLY A 143 -8.01 -10.48 1.09
N ILE A 144 -6.92 -11.12 0.65
CA ILE A 144 -5.99 -10.50 -0.30
C ILE A 144 -6.60 -10.55 -1.70
N SER A 145 -6.68 -9.40 -2.36
CA SER A 145 -7.03 -9.29 -3.77
C SER A 145 -5.82 -8.86 -4.59
N ILE A 146 -5.34 -9.74 -5.47
CA ILE A 146 -4.24 -9.47 -6.40
C ILE A 146 -4.83 -9.30 -7.78
N THR A 147 -4.48 -8.20 -8.48
CA THR A 147 -4.85 -8.00 -9.88
C THR A 147 -3.63 -8.21 -10.75
N THR A 148 -3.73 -9.05 -11.80
CA THR A 148 -2.64 -9.33 -12.72
C THR A 148 -3.07 -9.21 -14.18
N PHE A 149 -2.12 -8.85 -15.06
CA PHE A 149 -2.31 -8.82 -16.50
C PHE A 149 -1.02 -9.24 -17.22
N LYS A 150 -1.00 -10.49 -17.73
CA LYS A 150 0.13 -11.08 -18.49
C LYS A 150 1.47 -10.98 -17.74
N ARG A 151 1.46 -11.32 -16.44
CA ARG A 151 2.62 -11.27 -15.54
C ARG A 151 2.78 -12.54 -14.71
N GLU A 152 2.59 -13.69 -15.34
CA GLU A 152 2.52 -15.01 -14.70
C GLU A 152 3.73 -15.30 -13.81
N LYS A 153 4.94 -14.90 -14.25
CA LYS A 153 6.19 -15.12 -13.50
C LYS A 153 6.15 -14.46 -12.12
N TYR A 154 5.64 -13.24 -12.06
CA TYR A 154 5.62 -12.46 -10.81
C TYR A 154 4.51 -12.94 -9.89
N VAL A 155 3.29 -13.05 -10.41
CA VAL A 155 2.14 -13.45 -9.61
C VAL A 155 2.26 -14.87 -9.06
N LYS A 156 2.81 -15.83 -9.83
CA LYS A 156 3.02 -17.22 -9.37
C LYS A 156 3.95 -17.30 -8.16
N ARG A 157 5.00 -16.47 -8.11
CA ARG A 157 5.89 -16.39 -6.94
C ARG A 157 5.12 -15.96 -5.70
N THR A 158 4.36 -14.88 -5.79
CA THR A 158 3.55 -14.35 -4.69
C THR A 158 2.46 -15.34 -4.28
N MET A 159 1.80 -16.00 -5.25
CA MET A 159 0.82 -17.06 -4.99
C MET A 159 1.39 -18.23 -4.18
N ASN A 160 2.58 -18.72 -4.53
CA ASN A 160 3.22 -19.81 -3.81
C ASN A 160 3.54 -19.44 -2.36
N LEU A 161 4.13 -18.25 -2.16
CA LEU A 161 4.40 -17.69 -0.82
C LEU A 161 3.13 -17.61 0.02
N LEU A 162 2.05 -17.08 -0.55
CA LEU A 162 0.78 -16.89 0.16
C LEU A 162 0.09 -18.23 0.45
N ARG A 163 0.18 -19.22 -0.44
CA ARG A 163 -0.34 -20.57 -0.20
C ARG A 163 0.37 -21.25 0.97
N ASP A 164 1.70 -21.13 1.04
CA ASP A 164 2.45 -21.69 2.15
C ASP A 164 2.12 -20.98 3.46
N PHE A 165 2.11 -19.66 3.47
CA PHE A 165 1.76 -18.86 4.63
C PHE A 165 0.32 -19.14 5.14
N GLN A 166 -0.63 -19.34 4.23
CA GLN A 166 -2.04 -19.61 4.54
C GLN A 166 -2.28 -20.91 5.32
N LYS A 167 -1.37 -21.90 5.22
CA LYS A 167 -1.50 -23.19 5.92
C LYS A 167 -1.61 -23.01 7.43
N ASP A 168 -0.83 -22.09 7.99
CA ASP A 168 -0.76 -21.82 9.42
C ASP A 168 -1.60 -20.58 9.83
N HIS A 169 -2.23 -19.91 8.85
CA HIS A 169 -2.96 -18.67 9.07
C HIS A 169 -4.40 -18.73 8.54
N PRO A 170 -5.34 -19.33 9.33
CA PRO A 170 -6.73 -19.55 8.90
C PRO A 170 -7.55 -18.30 8.66
N TRP A 171 -7.09 -17.16 9.16
CA TRP A 171 -7.71 -15.84 8.97
C TRP A 171 -7.48 -15.24 7.57
N LEU A 172 -6.61 -15.85 6.75
CA LEU A 172 -6.22 -15.32 5.44
C LEU A 172 -6.94 -16.06 4.31
N SER A 173 -7.49 -15.31 3.36
CA SER A 173 -7.94 -15.80 2.06
C SER A 173 -7.27 -15.01 0.92
N VAL A 174 -7.16 -15.60 -0.26
CA VAL A 174 -6.48 -15.03 -1.43
C VAL A 174 -7.35 -15.17 -2.66
N LEU A 175 -7.54 -14.08 -3.39
CA LEU A 175 -8.20 -14.03 -4.68
C LEU A 175 -7.27 -13.37 -5.68
N VAL A 176 -6.97 -14.08 -6.76
CA VAL A 176 -6.25 -13.52 -7.91
C VAL A 176 -7.24 -13.23 -9.02
N VAL A 177 -7.31 -11.97 -9.44
CA VAL A 177 -8.11 -11.50 -10.56
C VAL A 177 -7.20 -11.38 -11.78
N ASP A 178 -7.31 -12.31 -12.71
CA ASP A 178 -6.51 -12.36 -13.93
C ASP A 178 -7.19 -11.63 -15.08
N ASN A 179 -6.81 -10.38 -15.31
CA ASN A 179 -7.31 -9.55 -16.40
C ASN A 179 -6.82 -10.01 -17.79
N GLY A 180 -5.89 -10.95 -17.85
CA GLY A 180 -5.30 -11.47 -19.08
C GLY A 180 -5.82 -12.85 -19.47
N SER A 181 -6.53 -13.53 -18.55
CA SER A 181 -6.97 -14.92 -18.69
C SER A 181 -5.83 -15.88 -19.09
N THR A 182 -4.65 -15.68 -18.47
CA THR A 182 -3.42 -16.42 -18.74
C THR A 182 -3.08 -17.45 -17.66
N LEU A 183 -3.75 -17.37 -16.53
CA LEU A 183 -3.66 -18.34 -15.45
C LEU A 183 -4.79 -19.35 -15.56
N GLU A 184 -4.55 -20.57 -15.07
CA GLU A 184 -5.60 -21.55 -14.90
C GLU A 184 -6.56 -21.11 -13.78
N GLU A 185 -7.86 -21.10 -14.04
CA GLU A 185 -8.87 -20.80 -13.04
C GLU A 185 -8.82 -21.81 -11.89
N MET A 186 -8.99 -21.31 -10.68
CA MET A 186 -9.00 -22.13 -9.48
C MET A 186 -10.13 -21.70 -8.55
N GLN A 187 -10.93 -22.66 -8.17
CA GLN A 187 -11.96 -22.51 -7.15
C GLN A 187 -11.53 -23.25 -5.87
N GLY A 188 -11.56 -22.56 -4.75
CA GLY A 188 -11.23 -23.12 -3.43
C GLY A 188 -11.74 -22.19 -2.35
N ASP A 189 -11.90 -22.73 -1.14
CA ASP A 189 -12.52 -21.99 -0.03
C ASP A 189 -11.76 -20.73 0.36
N ARG A 190 -10.43 -20.79 0.37
CA ARG A 190 -9.58 -19.67 0.79
C ARG A 190 -8.56 -19.22 -0.26
N PHE A 191 -8.46 -19.92 -1.41
CA PHE A 191 -7.57 -19.55 -2.51
C PHE A 191 -8.27 -19.72 -3.84
N ARG A 192 -8.50 -18.60 -4.55
CA ARG A 192 -9.23 -18.58 -5.83
C ARG A 192 -8.46 -17.82 -6.90
N ILE A 193 -8.61 -18.24 -8.15
CA ILE A 193 -8.16 -17.51 -9.35
C ILE A 193 -9.38 -17.37 -10.26
N ILE A 194 -9.71 -16.14 -10.64
CA ILE A 194 -10.82 -15.86 -11.54
C ILE A 194 -10.35 -15.06 -12.76
N HIS A 195 -10.89 -15.37 -13.91
CA HIS A 195 -10.66 -14.57 -15.10
C HIS A 195 -11.51 -13.31 -15.09
N ASN A 196 -10.96 -12.26 -15.68
CA ASN A 196 -11.63 -10.99 -15.86
C ASN A 196 -11.18 -10.35 -17.17
N ARG A 197 -12.03 -9.52 -17.79
CA ARG A 197 -11.59 -8.70 -18.92
C ARG A 197 -10.65 -7.61 -18.43
N ASN A 198 -9.76 -7.15 -19.31
CA ASN A 198 -8.79 -6.12 -18.96
C ASN A 198 -9.46 -4.74 -18.80
N PHE A 199 -9.90 -4.43 -17.58
CA PHE A 199 -10.34 -3.10 -17.16
C PHE A 199 -9.26 -2.36 -16.36
N GLY A 200 -7.99 -2.76 -16.51
CA GLY A 200 -6.84 -2.20 -15.78
C GLY A 200 -6.85 -2.55 -14.29
N GLY A 201 -5.97 -1.87 -13.53
CA GLY A 201 -5.92 -2.01 -12.08
C GLY A 201 -7.23 -1.64 -11.41
N SER A 202 -7.83 -0.52 -11.84
CA SER A 202 -9.13 -0.06 -11.33
C SER A 202 -10.21 -1.13 -11.41
N GLY A 203 -10.36 -1.79 -12.57
CA GLY A 203 -11.37 -2.84 -12.74
C GLY A 203 -11.03 -4.15 -12.05
N GLY A 204 -9.77 -4.59 -12.11
CA GLY A 204 -9.36 -5.83 -11.46
C GLY A 204 -9.49 -5.77 -9.95
N PHE A 205 -9.02 -4.70 -9.31
CA PHE A 205 -9.20 -4.51 -7.86
C PHE A 205 -10.68 -4.36 -7.48
N THR A 206 -11.47 -3.64 -8.29
CA THR A 206 -12.92 -3.54 -8.04
C THR A 206 -13.61 -4.90 -8.14
N ARG A 207 -13.22 -5.77 -9.10
CA ARG A 207 -13.72 -7.13 -9.19
C ARG A 207 -13.42 -7.91 -7.90
N GLY A 208 -12.19 -7.81 -7.38
CA GLY A 208 -11.82 -8.44 -6.12
C GLY A 208 -12.62 -7.93 -4.92
N MET A 209 -12.86 -6.61 -4.85
CA MET A 209 -13.72 -6.03 -3.81
C MET A 209 -15.15 -6.58 -3.90
N ILE A 210 -15.73 -6.65 -5.09
CA ILE A 210 -17.09 -7.19 -5.31
C ILE A 210 -17.18 -8.65 -4.83
N GLU A 211 -16.22 -9.48 -5.24
CA GLU A 211 -16.18 -10.89 -4.87
C GLU A 211 -16.14 -11.09 -3.36
N TYR A 212 -15.33 -10.31 -2.63
CA TYR A 212 -15.24 -10.43 -1.17
C TYR A 212 -16.45 -9.85 -0.45
N VAL A 213 -16.99 -8.72 -0.91
CA VAL A 213 -18.21 -8.13 -0.34
C VAL A 213 -19.39 -9.08 -0.51
N GLU A 214 -19.59 -9.67 -1.70
CA GLU A 214 -20.71 -10.59 -1.97
C GLU A 214 -20.54 -11.94 -1.25
N GLN A 215 -19.31 -12.39 -1.04
CA GLN A 215 -19.05 -13.60 -0.26
C GLN A 215 -19.33 -13.38 1.23
N GLY A 216 -19.15 -12.16 1.76
CA GLY A 216 -19.38 -11.82 3.17
C GLY A 216 -18.48 -12.57 4.16
N ALA A 217 -17.34 -13.09 3.71
CA ALA A 217 -16.48 -13.98 4.50
C ALA A 217 -15.24 -13.31 5.11
N VAL A 218 -14.99 -12.02 4.81
CA VAL A 218 -13.84 -11.26 5.29
C VAL A 218 -14.26 -9.92 5.89
N ASP A 219 -13.46 -9.41 6.83
CA ASP A 219 -13.64 -8.10 7.44
C ASP A 219 -12.90 -7.01 6.68
N TYR A 220 -11.77 -7.36 6.06
CA TYR A 220 -10.90 -6.45 5.31
C TYR A 220 -10.52 -7.05 3.96
N VAL A 221 -10.50 -6.19 2.92
CA VAL A 221 -9.89 -6.51 1.63
C VAL A 221 -8.52 -5.85 1.57
N LEU A 222 -7.47 -6.66 1.46
CA LEU A 222 -6.09 -6.20 1.27
C LEU A 222 -5.76 -6.22 -0.23
N LEU A 223 -5.72 -5.05 -0.84
CA LEU A 223 -5.32 -4.88 -2.23
C LEU A 223 -3.80 -4.96 -2.37
N MET A 224 -3.32 -5.72 -3.34
CA MET A 224 -1.89 -5.98 -3.51
C MET A 224 -1.54 -6.10 -5.00
N ASP A 225 -0.46 -5.44 -5.45
CA ASP A 225 0.06 -5.57 -6.81
C ASP A 225 0.68 -6.97 -7.05
N ASP A 226 0.74 -7.39 -8.31
CA ASP A 226 1.24 -8.70 -8.73
C ASP A 226 2.79 -8.79 -8.79
N ASP A 227 3.48 -7.65 -8.90
CA ASP A 227 4.94 -7.56 -9.07
C ASP A 227 5.71 -7.12 -7.81
N ILE A 228 5.10 -7.22 -6.65
CA ILE A 228 5.74 -6.94 -5.36
C ILE A 228 6.58 -8.11 -4.85
N VAL A 229 7.51 -7.79 -3.94
CA VAL A 229 8.16 -8.79 -3.06
C VAL A 229 7.68 -8.55 -1.64
N LEU A 230 7.06 -9.57 -1.06
CA LEU A 230 6.42 -9.52 0.24
C LEU A 230 7.30 -10.17 1.30
N GLU A 231 7.40 -9.52 2.48
CA GLU A 231 7.84 -10.14 3.73
C GLU A 231 6.59 -10.56 4.51
N THR A 232 6.48 -11.84 4.85
CA THR A 232 5.25 -12.39 5.46
C THR A 232 4.96 -11.85 6.85
N SER A 233 5.98 -11.41 7.60
CA SER A 233 5.78 -10.75 8.90
C SER A 233 4.97 -9.43 8.79
N ALA A 234 4.91 -8.83 7.58
CA ALA A 234 4.02 -7.70 7.34
C ALA A 234 2.54 -8.11 7.39
N LEU A 235 2.19 -9.34 6.99
CA LEU A 235 0.84 -9.88 7.11
C LEU A 235 0.49 -10.18 8.56
N GLU A 236 1.41 -10.76 9.35
CA GLU A 236 1.21 -10.95 10.79
C GLU A 236 0.93 -9.63 11.50
N ARG A 237 1.76 -8.58 11.22
CA ARG A 237 1.52 -7.24 11.78
C ARG A 237 0.19 -6.65 11.35
N THR A 238 -0.17 -6.82 10.08
CA THR A 238 -1.45 -6.33 9.57
C THR A 238 -2.61 -7.00 10.31
N PHE A 239 -2.58 -8.32 10.44
CA PHE A 239 -3.60 -9.06 11.18
C PHE A 239 -3.71 -8.57 12.63
N ALA A 240 -2.58 -8.52 13.35
CA ALA A 240 -2.57 -8.11 14.75
C ALA A 240 -3.03 -6.66 14.94
N LEU A 241 -2.60 -5.74 14.05
CA LEU A 241 -3.03 -4.35 14.09
C LEU A 241 -4.55 -4.23 13.91
N LEU A 242 -5.10 -4.89 12.88
CA LEU A 242 -6.52 -4.81 12.54
C LEU A 242 -7.40 -5.50 13.59
N SER A 243 -6.90 -6.56 14.23
CA SER A 243 -7.62 -7.29 15.28
C SER A 243 -7.67 -6.54 16.61
N GLY A 244 -6.67 -5.70 16.90
CA GLY A 244 -6.59 -4.89 18.13
C GLY A 244 -7.01 -3.44 18.00
N LEU A 245 -7.63 -3.02 16.89
CA LEU A 245 -7.98 -1.62 16.63
C LEU A 245 -8.92 -1.03 17.69
N LYS A 246 -8.69 0.25 17.98
CA LYS A 246 -9.68 1.10 18.68
C LYS A 246 -10.90 1.33 17.79
N GLU A 247 -12.06 1.58 18.40
CA GLU A 247 -13.31 1.86 17.69
C GLU A 247 -13.18 3.01 16.69
N GLU A 248 -12.54 4.11 17.09
CA GLU A 248 -12.34 5.29 16.24
C GLU A 248 -11.44 5.03 15.02
N CYS A 249 -10.68 3.94 15.00
CA CYS A 249 -9.78 3.56 13.91
C CYS A 249 -10.35 2.50 12.96
N ARG A 250 -11.55 1.96 13.24
CA ARG A 250 -12.15 0.88 12.43
C ARG A 250 -12.43 1.25 10.98
N ASP A 251 -12.67 2.54 10.73
CA ASP A 251 -12.90 3.09 9.38
C ASP A 251 -11.61 3.44 8.63
N CYS A 252 -10.44 3.32 9.27
CA CYS A 252 -9.17 3.72 8.69
C CYS A 252 -8.70 2.69 7.65
N PHE A 253 -8.06 3.18 6.58
CA PHE A 253 -7.32 2.32 5.67
C PHE A 253 -5.91 2.10 6.21
N LEU A 254 -5.33 0.93 5.94
CA LEU A 254 -3.93 0.63 6.28
C LEU A 254 -3.10 0.56 4.99
N SER A 255 -2.08 1.41 4.90
CA SER A 255 -1.14 1.46 3.77
C SER A 255 0.20 0.84 4.15
N GLY A 256 0.67 -0.12 3.38
CA GLY A 256 2.03 -0.61 3.44
C GLY A 256 3.00 0.30 2.68
N ALA A 257 4.20 0.46 3.20
CA ALA A 257 5.25 1.23 2.55
C ALA A 257 5.75 0.55 1.26
N MET A 258 6.10 1.35 0.26
CA MET A 258 6.87 0.88 -0.89
C MET A 258 8.37 0.99 -0.59
N LEU A 259 9.07 -0.12 -0.61
CA LEU A 259 10.53 -0.22 -0.58
C LEU A 259 11.05 -0.41 -2.01
N SER A 260 12.20 0.17 -2.32
CA SER A 260 12.80 0.04 -3.66
C SER A 260 13.42 -1.33 -3.87
N LEU A 261 13.08 -2.01 -4.97
CA LEU A 261 13.78 -3.24 -5.38
C LEU A 261 15.23 -2.97 -5.79
N GLU A 262 15.49 -1.80 -6.39
CA GLU A 262 16.82 -1.40 -6.86
C GLU A 262 17.75 -0.97 -5.71
N LYS A 263 17.17 -0.45 -4.63
CA LYS A 263 17.87 -0.01 -3.41
C LYS A 263 17.11 -0.53 -2.20
N PRO A 264 17.25 -1.81 -1.82
CA PRO A 264 16.31 -2.49 -0.92
C PRO A 264 16.15 -1.87 0.47
N CYS A 265 17.13 -1.10 0.93
CA CYS A 265 17.06 -0.39 2.21
C CYS A 265 16.43 1.01 2.12
N ILE A 266 15.99 1.42 0.93
CA ILE A 266 15.36 2.74 0.74
C ILE A 266 13.84 2.58 0.64
N GLN A 267 13.12 3.24 1.54
CA GLN A 267 11.68 3.44 1.42
C GLN A 267 11.42 4.49 0.34
N TYR A 268 10.65 4.14 -0.69
CA TYR A 268 10.24 5.10 -1.71
C TYR A 268 9.21 6.07 -1.13
N GLU A 269 8.14 5.54 -0.52
CA GLU A 269 7.14 6.29 0.25
C GLU A 269 6.28 5.31 1.07
N ASN A 270 5.58 5.78 2.10
CA ASN A 270 4.65 4.96 2.88
C ASN A 270 3.18 5.30 2.63
N THR A 271 2.87 6.54 2.33
CA THR A 271 1.57 7.06 1.93
C THR A 271 1.78 8.25 1.01
N ALA A 272 0.70 8.76 0.42
CA ALA A 272 0.77 9.99 -0.35
C ALA A 272 -0.48 10.84 -0.14
N ARG A 273 -0.42 12.12 -0.53
CA ARG A 273 -1.54 13.04 -0.48
C ARG A 273 -1.66 13.88 -1.75
N TRP A 274 -2.87 14.21 -2.10
CA TRP A 274 -3.15 15.12 -3.20
C TRP A 274 -3.12 16.59 -2.73
N GLY A 275 -2.19 17.36 -3.26
CA GLY A 275 -1.97 18.76 -2.91
C GLY A 275 -2.67 19.74 -3.83
N LYS A 276 -3.85 19.39 -4.38
CA LYS A 276 -4.66 20.19 -5.33
C LYS A 276 -4.10 20.27 -6.75
N ILE A 277 -2.80 20.34 -6.92
CA ILE A 277 -2.13 20.49 -8.22
C ILE A 277 -1.18 19.34 -8.51
N ARG A 278 -0.55 18.81 -7.48
CA ARG A 278 0.47 17.76 -7.58
C ARG A 278 0.36 16.74 -6.44
N LEU A 279 0.88 15.57 -6.70
CA LEU A 279 1.03 14.50 -5.73
C LEU A 279 2.23 14.78 -4.82
N HIS A 280 2.09 14.47 -3.53
CA HIS A 280 3.15 14.51 -2.53
C HIS A 280 3.25 13.15 -1.86
N GLY A 281 4.32 12.41 -2.14
CA GLY A 281 4.66 11.19 -1.40
C GLY A 281 5.19 11.55 0.00
N GLU A 282 4.86 10.74 0.99
CA GLU A 282 5.26 10.92 2.39
C GLU A 282 6.17 9.79 2.85
N GLY A 283 7.02 10.05 3.84
CA GLY A 283 8.08 9.13 4.21
C GLY A 283 9.04 8.81 3.05
N LYS A 284 9.27 9.80 2.16
CA LYS A 284 9.91 9.58 0.87
C LYS A 284 11.42 9.52 0.96
N ASN A 285 12.01 8.52 0.24
CA ASN A 285 13.45 8.32 0.10
C ASN A 285 14.19 8.15 1.44
N LEU A 286 13.55 7.55 2.43
CA LEU A 286 14.17 7.27 3.73
C LEU A 286 15.08 6.04 3.66
N ASN A 287 16.32 6.20 4.09
CA ASN A 287 17.22 5.06 4.32
C ASN A 287 16.85 4.39 5.65
N LEU A 288 16.17 3.26 5.57
CA LEU A 288 15.62 2.53 6.71
C LEU A 288 16.67 1.80 7.58
N VAL A 289 17.94 1.85 7.19
CA VAL A 289 19.06 1.40 8.05
C VAL A 289 19.22 2.33 9.26
N ASN A 290 18.92 3.62 9.09
CA ASN A 290 19.09 4.62 10.13
C ASN A 290 17.91 4.64 11.10
N ALA A 291 18.14 4.43 12.38
CA ALA A 291 17.10 4.48 13.41
C ALA A 291 16.34 5.82 13.43
N SER A 292 17.02 6.95 13.14
CA SER A 292 16.39 8.28 13.00
C SER A 292 15.31 8.32 11.91
N ASN A 293 15.48 7.58 10.81
CA ASN A 293 14.48 7.47 9.74
C ASN A 293 13.32 6.56 10.14
N LEU A 294 13.57 5.53 10.96
CA LEU A 294 12.50 4.72 11.55
C LEU A 294 11.65 5.57 12.51
N VAL A 295 12.30 6.40 13.34
CA VAL A 295 11.62 7.38 14.20
C VAL A 295 10.84 8.42 13.37
N GLN A 296 11.39 8.87 12.23
CA GLN A 296 10.69 9.78 11.33
C GLN A 296 9.40 9.15 10.78
N ASN A 297 9.40 7.86 10.51
CA ASN A 297 8.20 7.12 10.06
C ASN A 297 7.12 7.03 11.15
N GLU A 298 7.46 7.23 12.45
CA GLU A 298 6.47 7.27 13.54
C GLU A 298 5.66 8.57 13.58
N LYS A 299 6.04 9.60 12.83
CA LYS A 299 5.26 10.82 12.70
C LYS A 299 3.94 10.54 11.99
N VAL A 300 2.86 11.10 12.53
CA VAL A 300 1.53 11.04 11.92
C VAL A 300 1.31 12.35 11.18
N PRO A 301 1.40 12.37 9.85
CA PRO A 301 1.24 13.58 9.05
C PRO A 301 -0.23 13.98 8.89
N SER A 302 -0.48 15.14 8.27
CA SER A 302 -1.83 15.61 7.95
C SER A 302 -2.61 14.59 7.12
N GLN A 303 -3.85 14.31 7.49
CA GLN A 303 -4.70 13.31 6.83
C GLN A 303 -5.49 13.87 5.63
N LYS A 304 -5.46 15.19 5.40
CA LYS A 304 -6.20 15.83 4.31
C LYS A 304 -5.76 15.34 2.92
N ASN A 305 -6.71 14.78 2.16
CA ASN A 305 -6.50 14.21 0.83
C ASN A 305 -5.39 13.15 0.80
N ARG A 306 -5.25 12.38 1.88
CA ARG A 306 -4.28 11.30 2.00
C ARG A 306 -4.86 10.00 1.46
N TYR A 307 -3.99 9.13 0.93
CA TYR A 307 -4.35 7.81 0.46
C TYR A 307 -3.19 6.83 0.63
N GLY A 308 -3.52 5.54 0.65
CA GLY A 308 -2.59 4.42 0.54
C GLY A 308 -2.64 3.85 -0.87
N ALA A 309 -1.48 3.66 -1.49
CA ALA A 309 -1.40 3.05 -2.81
C ALA A 309 -1.68 1.55 -2.74
N TRP A 310 -2.24 0.99 -3.81
CA TRP A 310 -2.75 -0.39 -3.83
C TRP A 310 -1.68 -1.47 -4.08
N TRP A 311 -0.40 -1.12 -3.98
CA TRP A 311 0.63 -2.16 -3.85
C TRP A 311 0.52 -2.93 -2.52
N TYR A 312 -0.09 -2.32 -1.49
CA TYR A 312 -0.47 -2.92 -0.22
C TYR A 312 -1.42 -1.98 0.53
N CYS A 313 -2.72 -2.21 0.43
CA CYS A 313 -3.70 -1.36 1.10
C CYS A 313 -4.87 -2.18 1.64
N ALA A 314 -5.00 -2.26 2.98
CA ALA A 314 -6.14 -2.93 3.60
C ALA A 314 -7.30 -1.95 3.81
N ILE A 315 -8.48 -2.35 3.34
CA ILE A 315 -9.72 -1.58 3.31
C ILE A 315 -10.80 -2.36 4.06
N PRO A 316 -11.45 -1.77 5.08
CA PRO A 316 -12.56 -2.43 5.76
C PRO A 316 -13.73 -2.69 4.80
N VAL A 317 -14.33 -3.88 4.84
CA VAL A 317 -15.45 -4.24 3.95
C VAL A 317 -16.64 -3.30 4.13
N HIS A 318 -17.03 -3.00 5.38
CA HIS A 318 -18.12 -2.06 5.64
C HIS A 318 -17.88 -0.67 5.03
N ARG A 319 -16.61 -0.24 4.89
CA ARG A 319 -16.32 1.03 4.21
C ARG A 319 -16.50 0.94 2.70
N ILE A 320 -16.27 -0.22 2.08
CA ILE A 320 -16.58 -0.43 0.66
C ILE A 320 -18.09 -0.26 0.45
N GLU A 321 -18.90 -0.83 1.33
CA GLU A 321 -20.35 -0.71 1.28
C GLU A 321 -20.82 0.75 1.49
N ASP A 322 -20.19 1.47 2.43
CA ASP A 322 -20.55 2.87 2.75
C ASP A 322 -20.17 3.86 1.65
N ILE A 323 -18.92 3.79 1.14
CA ILE A 323 -18.43 4.79 0.17
C ILE A 323 -18.57 4.33 -1.28
N GLY A 324 -18.95 3.07 -1.50
CA GLY A 324 -19.12 2.45 -2.81
C GLY A 324 -17.80 2.01 -3.44
N TYR A 325 -17.85 1.65 -4.71
CA TYR A 325 -16.76 1.07 -5.48
C TYR A 325 -15.91 2.13 -6.19
N PRO A 326 -14.65 1.81 -6.59
CA PRO A 326 -13.77 2.74 -7.31
C PRO A 326 -14.35 3.30 -8.60
N LEU A 327 -13.76 4.39 -9.11
CA LEU A 327 -14.07 4.94 -10.43
C LEU A 327 -13.48 4.03 -11.54
N PRO A 328 -14.13 3.88 -12.70
CA PRO A 328 -13.64 3.10 -13.83
C PRO A 328 -12.57 3.88 -14.63
N VAL A 329 -11.46 4.18 -13.98
CA VAL A 329 -10.40 5.03 -14.54
C VAL A 329 -9.30 4.26 -15.27
N PHE A 330 -9.39 2.95 -15.33
CA PHE A 330 -8.46 1.99 -15.90
C PHE A 330 -7.17 1.85 -15.09
N VAL A 331 -6.26 2.82 -15.15
CA VAL A 331 -4.99 2.83 -14.41
C VAL A 331 -4.67 4.25 -13.94
N LYS A 332 -3.92 4.39 -12.84
CA LYS A 332 -3.47 5.65 -12.24
C LYS A 332 -4.59 6.49 -11.64
N GLY A 333 -4.54 6.67 -10.35
CA GLY A 333 -5.43 7.54 -9.60
C GLY A 333 -6.72 6.88 -9.10
N ASP A 334 -6.91 5.59 -9.35
CA ASP A 334 -7.91 4.73 -8.74
C ASP A 334 -7.74 4.66 -7.21
N ASP A 335 -6.54 4.31 -6.76
CA ASP A 335 -6.11 4.31 -5.38
C ASP A 335 -6.24 5.68 -4.70
N MET A 336 -5.83 6.74 -5.41
CA MET A 336 -5.86 8.11 -4.91
C MET A 336 -7.30 8.60 -4.71
N GLU A 337 -8.17 8.47 -5.73
CA GLU A 337 -9.55 8.91 -5.62
C GLU A 337 -10.29 8.16 -4.52
N TYR A 338 -10.06 6.84 -4.45
CA TYR A 338 -10.73 5.99 -3.49
C TYR A 338 -10.27 6.26 -2.04
N GLY A 339 -8.98 6.41 -1.82
CA GLY A 339 -8.43 6.75 -0.50
C GLY A 339 -8.86 8.14 -0.02
N ILE A 340 -8.87 9.15 -0.91
CA ILE A 340 -9.36 10.49 -0.60
C ILE A 340 -10.85 10.47 -0.22
N ARG A 341 -11.65 9.65 -0.92
CA ARG A 341 -13.09 9.48 -0.69
C ARG A 341 -13.41 8.97 0.71
N ASN A 342 -12.53 8.19 1.31
CA ASN A 342 -12.74 7.65 2.65
C ASN A 342 -12.82 8.74 3.74
N HIS A 343 -12.16 9.87 3.56
CA HIS A 343 -12.13 10.99 4.53
C HIS A 343 -11.74 10.56 5.96
N ARG A 344 -11.05 9.43 6.12
CA ARG A 344 -10.55 8.91 7.39
C ARG A 344 -9.03 8.87 7.38
N GLU A 345 -8.45 8.60 8.54
CA GLU A 345 -7.00 8.43 8.65
C GLU A 345 -6.53 7.23 7.81
N VAL A 346 -5.36 7.39 7.18
CA VAL A 346 -4.63 6.29 6.56
C VAL A 346 -3.48 5.92 7.46
N MET A 347 -3.58 4.75 8.06
CA MET A 347 -2.56 4.18 8.94
C MET A 347 -1.36 3.72 8.11
N SER A 348 -0.16 3.83 8.67
CA SER A 348 1.06 3.23 8.14
C SER A 348 2.02 2.92 9.29
N MET A 349 2.86 1.89 9.18
CA MET A 349 3.70 1.41 10.27
C MET A 349 5.02 0.85 9.74
N ASN A 350 6.12 1.00 10.49
CA ASN A 350 7.36 0.27 10.18
C ASN A 350 7.10 -1.25 10.20
N GLY A 351 7.74 -1.96 9.28
CA GLY A 351 7.58 -3.40 9.12
C GLY A 351 6.33 -3.83 8.34
N ILE A 352 5.44 -2.89 7.97
CA ILE A 352 4.37 -3.13 7.00
C ILE A 352 4.76 -2.47 5.69
N GLY A 353 5.30 -3.25 4.75
CA GLY A 353 5.76 -2.75 3.47
C GLY A 353 6.12 -3.86 2.52
N VAL A 354 6.26 -3.50 1.25
CA VAL A 354 6.59 -4.40 0.14
C VAL A 354 7.67 -3.77 -0.74
N TRP A 355 8.56 -4.58 -1.30
CA TRP A 355 9.46 -4.11 -2.34
C TRP A 355 8.76 -4.10 -3.68
N HIS A 356 8.93 -3.02 -4.40
CA HIS A 356 8.37 -2.82 -5.72
C HIS A 356 9.38 -2.12 -6.64
N GLN A 357 9.32 -2.41 -7.93
CA GLN A 357 10.16 -1.75 -8.93
C GLN A 357 9.82 -0.26 -9.06
N SER A 358 10.82 0.58 -9.30
CA SER A 358 10.62 2.01 -9.42
C SER A 358 9.70 2.38 -10.60
N PHE A 359 8.86 3.42 -10.42
CA PHE A 359 7.93 3.88 -11.46
C PHE A 359 8.62 4.57 -12.65
N GLN A 360 9.90 4.92 -12.54
CA GLN A 360 10.61 5.62 -13.62
C GLN A 360 10.72 4.78 -14.89
N SER A 361 10.83 3.46 -14.76
CA SER A 361 10.84 2.53 -15.89
C SER A 361 9.47 2.32 -16.56
N LYS A 362 8.38 2.75 -15.91
CA LYS A 362 6.99 2.56 -16.37
C LYS A 362 6.39 3.79 -17.05
N ILE A 363 7.18 4.86 -17.29
CA ILE A 363 6.70 6.08 -17.95
C ILE A 363 6.49 5.79 -19.44
N SER A 364 5.25 5.94 -19.91
CA SER A 364 4.88 5.81 -21.31
C SER A 364 3.86 6.90 -21.69
N PRO A 365 3.68 7.22 -22.98
CA PRO A 365 2.66 8.15 -23.43
C PRO A 365 1.25 7.78 -22.97
N VAL A 366 0.93 6.49 -22.97
CA VAL A 366 -0.36 5.96 -22.50
C VAL A 366 -0.55 6.26 -21.01
N VAL A 367 0.47 5.99 -20.19
CA VAL A 367 0.45 6.31 -18.75
C VAL A 367 0.32 7.81 -18.51
N ASN A 368 0.98 8.64 -19.32
CA ASN A 368 0.85 10.10 -19.25
C ASN A 368 -0.57 10.58 -19.52
N TYR A 369 -1.22 10.02 -20.57
CA TYR A 369 -2.62 10.33 -20.86
C TYR A 369 -3.54 9.99 -19.69
N TYR A 370 -3.47 8.76 -19.17
CA TYR A 370 -4.32 8.34 -18.05
C TYR A 370 -4.06 9.18 -16.80
N SER A 371 -2.79 9.47 -16.50
CA SER A 371 -2.42 10.32 -15.38
C SER A 371 -3.04 11.71 -15.51
N ASP A 372 -2.98 12.34 -16.68
CA ASP A 372 -3.57 13.67 -16.90
C ASP A 372 -5.10 13.65 -16.77
N ARG A 373 -5.78 12.73 -17.48
CA ARG A 373 -7.24 12.63 -17.43
C ARG A 373 -7.74 12.37 -16.00
N ASN A 374 -7.12 11.40 -15.32
CA ASN A 374 -7.58 10.99 -14.01
C ASN A 374 -7.29 12.04 -12.92
N MET A 375 -6.19 12.78 -13.04
CA MET A 375 -5.92 13.94 -12.16
C MET A 375 -6.99 15.05 -12.32
N LEU A 376 -7.50 15.28 -13.54
CA LEU A 376 -8.62 16.20 -13.76
C LEU A 376 -9.89 15.72 -13.04
N ILE A 377 -10.14 14.42 -13.09
CA ILE A 377 -11.29 13.79 -12.41
C ILE A 377 -11.14 13.90 -10.89
N ILE A 378 -9.97 13.57 -10.33
CA ILE A 378 -9.70 13.64 -8.89
C ILE A 378 -9.89 15.05 -8.35
N ASN A 379 -9.54 16.09 -9.10
CA ASN A 379 -9.75 17.47 -8.71
C ASN A 379 -11.24 17.83 -8.47
N ASN A 380 -12.19 17.03 -8.95
CA ASN A 380 -13.59 17.23 -8.64
C ASN A 380 -13.97 16.75 -7.22
N TYR A 381 -13.14 15.90 -6.62
CA TYR A 381 -13.47 15.22 -5.37
C TYR A 381 -12.58 15.61 -4.20
N ALA A 382 -11.35 16.03 -4.48
CA ALA A 382 -10.37 16.31 -3.46
C ALA A 382 -10.72 17.56 -2.65
N GLU A 383 -10.58 17.47 -1.35
CA GLU A 383 -10.90 18.57 -0.43
C GLU A 383 -10.04 19.81 -0.69
N GLY A 384 -10.70 20.96 -0.73
CA GLY A 384 -10.05 22.24 -1.03
C GLY A 384 -9.70 22.45 -2.51
N CYS A 385 -10.09 21.52 -3.40
CA CYS A 385 -10.09 21.76 -4.84
C CYS A 385 -11.35 22.53 -5.23
N ASN A 386 -11.20 23.46 -6.16
CA ASN A 386 -12.26 24.30 -6.70
C ASN A 386 -11.91 24.69 -8.15
N PHE A 387 -12.78 25.47 -8.78
CA PHE A 387 -12.56 25.94 -10.14
C PHE A 387 -11.21 26.62 -10.34
N LEU A 388 -10.77 27.48 -9.42
CA LEU A 388 -9.52 28.21 -9.55
C LEU A 388 -8.30 27.25 -9.49
N THR A 389 -8.27 26.33 -8.52
CA THR A 389 -7.19 25.35 -8.41
C THR A 389 -7.17 24.38 -9.61
N PHE A 390 -8.34 24.03 -10.13
CA PHE A 390 -8.48 23.24 -11.34
C PHE A 390 -7.92 24.00 -12.57
N ALA A 391 -8.29 25.27 -12.75
CA ALA A 391 -7.80 26.11 -13.82
C ALA A 391 -6.28 26.26 -13.78
N ILE A 392 -5.72 26.57 -12.60
CA ILE A 392 -4.26 26.66 -12.39
C ILE A 392 -3.57 25.34 -12.77
N ALA A 393 -4.15 24.20 -12.38
CA ALA A 393 -3.58 22.89 -12.67
C ALA A 393 -3.50 22.60 -14.17
N ILE A 394 -4.55 22.85 -14.95
CA ILE A 394 -4.56 22.55 -16.39
C ILE A 394 -3.73 23.57 -17.20
N VAL A 395 -3.86 24.85 -16.90
CA VAL A 395 -3.09 25.91 -17.58
C VAL A 395 -1.59 25.74 -17.29
N GLY A 396 -1.22 25.52 -16.02
CA GLY A 396 0.17 25.32 -15.63
C GLY A 396 0.81 24.09 -16.30
N ARG A 397 0.07 22.99 -16.45
CA ARG A 397 0.53 21.79 -17.19
C ARG A 397 0.71 22.10 -18.68
N GLY A 398 -0.24 22.81 -19.29
CA GLY A 398 -0.14 23.23 -20.69
C GLY A 398 1.11 24.10 -20.93
N ILE A 399 1.29 25.14 -20.15
CA ILE A 399 2.45 26.04 -20.22
C ILE A 399 3.75 25.26 -20.02
N LYS A 400 3.85 24.45 -18.96
CA LYS A 400 5.07 23.68 -18.67
C LYS A 400 5.46 22.78 -19.85
N ARG A 401 4.54 22.05 -20.46
CA ARG A 401 4.81 21.15 -21.58
C ARG A 401 5.19 21.92 -22.86
N THR A 402 4.56 23.06 -23.07
CA THR A 402 4.90 23.95 -24.19
C THR A 402 6.32 24.48 -24.05
N LEU A 403 6.69 25.00 -22.89
CA LEU A 403 8.05 25.50 -22.61
C LEU A 403 9.12 24.41 -22.69
N GLN A 404 8.77 23.17 -22.37
CA GLN A 404 9.67 22.02 -22.46
C GLN A 404 9.76 21.43 -23.89
N GLY A 405 9.00 21.93 -24.85
CA GLY A 405 8.90 21.34 -26.19
C GLY A 405 8.37 19.88 -26.17
N ASN A 406 7.66 19.48 -25.11
CA ASN A 406 7.16 18.11 -24.93
C ASN A 406 5.88 17.87 -25.74
N LEU A 407 6.04 17.65 -27.05
CA LEU A 407 4.93 17.47 -27.98
C LEU A 407 4.06 16.25 -27.67
N VAL A 408 4.67 15.14 -27.27
CA VAL A 408 3.93 13.95 -26.86
C VAL A 408 3.07 14.27 -25.63
N GLY A 409 3.65 14.94 -24.64
CA GLY A 409 2.92 15.38 -23.46
C GLY A 409 1.77 16.34 -23.78
N ILE A 410 1.95 17.27 -24.72
CA ILE A 410 0.90 18.20 -25.19
C ILE A 410 -0.27 17.43 -25.79
N ARG A 411 -0.01 16.44 -26.64
CA ARG A 411 -1.03 15.60 -27.25
C ARG A 411 -1.78 14.79 -26.21
N CYS A 412 -1.06 14.16 -25.27
CA CYS A 412 -1.66 13.41 -24.18
C CYS A 412 -2.60 14.28 -23.34
N LEU A 413 -2.14 15.49 -22.97
CA LEU A 413 -2.97 16.45 -22.23
C LEU A 413 -4.18 16.90 -23.04
N ASN A 414 -4.01 17.18 -24.32
CA ASN A 414 -5.09 17.58 -25.21
C ASN A 414 -6.18 16.51 -25.29
N GLN A 415 -5.78 15.25 -25.51
CA GLN A 415 -6.72 14.12 -25.52
C GLN A 415 -7.40 13.90 -24.16
N ALA A 416 -6.63 14.08 -23.06
CA ALA A 416 -7.17 13.98 -21.70
C ALA A 416 -8.26 15.02 -21.44
N LEU A 417 -8.08 16.27 -21.91
CA LEU A 417 -9.08 17.34 -21.82
C LEU A 417 -10.33 17.03 -22.64
N ILE A 418 -10.14 16.52 -23.87
CA ILE A 418 -11.25 16.10 -24.74
C ILE A 418 -12.10 15.04 -24.05
N ASP A 419 -11.45 14.00 -23.51
CA ASP A 419 -12.17 12.89 -22.89
C ASP A 419 -12.77 13.27 -21.53
N TYR A 420 -12.10 14.13 -20.75
CA TYR A 420 -12.67 14.70 -19.53
C TYR A 420 -13.97 15.48 -19.82
N ASN A 421 -13.99 16.27 -20.90
CA ASN A 421 -15.17 17.05 -21.31
C ASN A 421 -16.36 16.19 -21.77
N LYS A 422 -16.11 14.94 -22.17
CA LYS A 422 -17.18 13.96 -22.45
C LYS A 422 -17.85 13.43 -21.19
N GLY A 423 -17.31 13.78 -19.99
CA GLY A 423 -17.80 13.27 -18.72
C GLY A 423 -17.70 11.75 -18.65
N LEU A 424 -18.75 11.11 -18.12
CA LEU A 424 -18.78 9.64 -17.92
C LEU A 424 -18.66 8.84 -19.21
N THR A 425 -19.20 9.34 -20.29
CA THR A 425 -19.08 8.67 -21.60
C THR A 425 -17.63 8.53 -22.06
N GLY A 426 -16.77 9.50 -21.68
CA GLY A 426 -15.33 9.43 -21.90
C GLY A 426 -14.60 8.34 -21.12
N LEU A 427 -15.24 7.81 -20.06
CA LEU A 427 -14.70 6.72 -19.24
C LEU A 427 -15.21 5.33 -19.67
N THR A 428 -16.41 5.24 -20.24
CA THR A 428 -17.16 3.98 -20.34
C THR A 428 -17.46 3.51 -21.77
N LEU A 429 -17.39 4.40 -22.78
CA LEU A 429 -17.81 4.05 -24.15
C LEU A 429 -16.74 3.32 -24.98
N ILE A 430 -15.47 3.46 -24.66
CA ILE A 430 -14.38 2.90 -25.44
C ILE A 430 -13.64 1.89 -24.58
N SER A 431 -13.35 0.71 -25.15
CA SER A 431 -12.53 -0.28 -24.44
C SER A 431 -11.14 0.30 -24.14
N SER A 432 -10.51 -0.20 -23.10
CA SER A 432 -9.17 0.27 -22.70
C SER A 432 -8.12 -0.04 -23.77
N GLU A 433 -8.30 -1.13 -24.49
CA GLU A 433 -7.43 -1.55 -25.60
C GLU A 433 -7.56 -0.59 -26.78
N GLU A 434 -8.79 -0.30 -27.23
CA GLU A 434 -9.05 0.70 -28.26
C GLU A 434 -8.52 2.09 -27.89
N LYS A 435 -8.66 2.48 -26.61
CA LYS A 435 -8.12 3.75 -26.14
C LYS A 435 -6.59 3.76 -26.19
N MET A 436 -5.94 2.67 -25.82
CA MET A 436 -4.50 2.54 -25.90
C MET A 436 -4.00 2.68 -27.34
N ASP A 437 -4.65 2.00 -28.27
CA ASP A 437 -4.33 2.08 -29.71
C ASP A 437 -4.54 3.49 -30.27
N GLN A 438 -5.65 4.16 -29.91
CA GLN A 438 -5.87 5.55 -30.28
C GLN A 438 -4.74 6.48 -29.81
N ILE A 439 -4.26 6.31 -28.59
CA ILE A 439 -3.17 7.13 -28.03
C ILE A 439 -1.87 6.82 -28.76
N LEU A 440 -1.54 5.56 -28.97
CA LEU A 440 -0.32 5.16 -29.68
C LEU A 440 -0.32 5.68 -31.11
N HIS A 441 -1.45 5.62 -31.81
CA HIS A 441 -1.60 6.16 -33.16
C HIS A 441 -1.46 7.70 -33.19
N MET A 442 -2.07 8.39 -32.21
CA MET A 442 -2.03 9.83 -32.07
C MET A 442 -0.60 10.37 -31.90
N ILE A 443 0.27 9.67 -31.15
CA ILE A 443 1.64 10.11 -30.89
C ILE A 443 2.58 9.92 -32.10
N GLN A 444 2.25 9.01 -33.02
CA GLN A 444 3.05 8.76 -34.24
C GLN A 444 2.82 9.82 -35.31
N SER A 445 1.73 10.59 -35.25
CA SER A 445 1.43 11.63 -36.23
C SER A 445 2.43 12.79 -36.18
N PRO A 446 2.78 13.49 -37.27
CA PRO A 446 3.68 14.66 -37.26
C PRO A 446 3.16 15.75 -36.33
N ALA A 447 4.08 16.40 -35.61
CA ALA A 447 3.73 17.54 -34.75
C ALA A 447 3.58 18.81 -35.63
N THR A 448 2.46 19.48 -35.45
CA THR A 448 2.16 20.73 -36.17
C THR A 448 1.79 21.84 -35.18
N LEU A 449 1.86 23.08 -35.61
CA LEU A 449 1.41 24.25 -34.84
C LEU A 449 -0.04 24.09 -34.37
N SER A 450 -0.84 23.34 -35.13
CA SER A 450 -2.23 23.03 -34.78
C SER A 450 -2.38 22.30 -33.43
N CYS A 451 -1.38 21.53 -32.96
CA CYS A 451 -1.41 20.87 -31.65
C CYS A 451 -1.46 21.87 -30.51
N PHE A 452 -0.73 22.97 -30.59
CA PHE A 452 -0.71 24.03 -29.57
C PHE A 452 -2.01 24.82 -29.55
N ILE A 453 -2.54 25.17 -30.75
CA ILE A 453 -3.83 25.85 -30.90
C ILE A 453 -4.94 24.96 -30.33
N SER A 454 -4.95 23.69 -30.71
CA SER A 454 -5.92 22.72 -30.20
C SER A 454 -5.87 22.58 -28.69
N LEU A 455 -4.65 22.53 -28.09
CA LEU A 455 -4.50 22.49 -26.63
C LEU A 455 -5.12 23.72 -25.97
N LEU A 456 -4.82 24.92 -26.49
CA LEU A 456 -5.37 26.17 -25.95
C LEU A 456 -6.90 26.19 -26.02
N LEU A 457 -7.47 25.83 -27.16
CA LEU A 457 -8.92 25.76 -27.35
C LEU A 457 -9.57 24.74 -26.41
N ASN A 458 -8.95 23.57 -26.21
CA ASN A 458 -9.48 22.55 -25.30
C ASN A 458 -9.32 22.95 -23.82
N ILE A 459 -8.28 23.69 -23.44
CA ILE A 459 -8.19 24.29 -22.10
C ILE A 459 -9.37 25.24 -21.87
N ILE A 460 -9.61 26.18 -22.80
CA ILE A 460 -10.72 27.15 -22.70
C ILE A 460 -12.04 26.42 -22.61
N LYS A 461 -12.27 25.44 -23.51
CA LYS A 461 -13.49 24.62 -23.53
C LYS A 461 -13.69 23.90 -22.21
N THR A 462 -12.62 23.31 -21.64
CA THR A 462 -12.71 22.59 -20.36
C THR A 462 -13.07 23.51 -19.20
N LEU A 463 -12.55 24.74 -19.18
CA LEU A 463 -12.92 25.73 -18.17
C LEU A 463 -14.39 26.16 -18.28
N ILE A 464 -14.90 26.32 -19.49
CA ILE A 464 -16.32 26.65 -19.74
C ILE A 464 -17.23 25.50 -19.30
N TYR A 465 -16.88 24.26 -19.62
CA TYR A 465 -17.70 23.09 -19.30
C TYR A 465 -17.52 22.59 -17.87
N TYR A 466 -16.54 23.08 -17.12
CA TYR A 466 -16.23 22.61 -15.75
C TYR A 466 -17.45 22.50 -14.83
N PRO A 467 -18.38 23.50 -14.73
CA PRO A 467 -19.50 23.40 -13.78
C PRO A 467 -20.40 22.20 -14.08
N LYS A 468 -20.66 21.92 -15.37
CA LYS A 468 -21.47 20.76 -15.79
C LYS A 468 -20.73 19.45 -15.51
N THR A 469 -19.50 19.35 -16.00
CA THR A 469 -18.67 18.15 -15.89
C THR A 469 -18.42 17.80 -14.41
N HIS A 470 -18.14 18.80 -13.57
CA HIS A 470 -17.99 18.63 -12.13
C HIS A 470 -19.26 18.02 -11.49
N LYS A 471 -20.43 18.57 -11.81
CA LYS A 471 -21.72 18.06 -11.31
C LYS A 471 -21.95 16.62 -11.74
N ASP A 472 -21.65 16.29 -12.99
CA ASP A 472 -21.84 14.95 -13.55
C ASP A 472 -20.93 13.92 -12.84
N TYR A 473 -19.65 14.23 -12.61
CA TYR A 473 -18.75 13.34 -11.87
C TYR A 473 -19.18 13.16 -10.41
N ILE A 474 -19.58 14.23 -9.72
CA ILE A 474 -20.08 14.14 -8.34
C ILE A 474 -21.33 13.27 -8.26
N SER A 475 -22.28 13.47 -9.18
CA SER A 475 -23.51 12.68 -9.24
C SER A 475 -23.24 11.19 -9.50
N PHE A 476 -22.35 10.90 -10.43
CA PHE A 476 -21.96 9.53 -10.76
C PHE A 476 -21.38 8.79 -9.54
N ARG A 477 -20.41 9.39 -8.86
CA ARG A 477 -19.83 8.80 -7.66
C ARG A 477 -20.89 8.51 -6.59
N LYS A 478 -21.79 9.46 -6.36
CA LYS A 478 -22.82 9.33 -5.32
C LYS A 478 -23.89 8.29 -5.62
N ASN A 479 -24.27 8.17 -6.90
CA ASN A 479 -25.44 7.39 -7.30
C ASN A 479 -25.07 6.03 -7.91
N SER A 480 -24.10 6.00 -8.83
CA SER A 480 -23.82 4.80 -9.63
C SER A 480 -22.79 3.86 -9.01
N LEU A 481 -21.84 4.38 -8.22
CA LEU A 481 -20.78 3.57 -7.62
C LEU A 481 -21.12 3.01 -6.23
N ARG A 482 -22.29 3.35 -5.68
CA ARG A 482 -22.73 2.87 -4.36
C ARG A 482 -23.06 1.38 -4.33
N THR A 483 -23.36 0.79 -5.46
CA THR A 483 -23.75 -0.61 -5.59
C THR A 483 -22.88 -1.31 -6.65
N THR A 484 -22.90 -2.63 -6.65
CA THR A 484 -22.21 -3.46 -7.65
C THR A 484 -22.83 -3.35 -9.05
N ILE A 485 -24.07 -2.84 -9.18
CA ILE A 485 -24.87 -2.85 -10.43
C ILE A 485 -24.13 -2.18 -11.59
N PHE A 486 -23.55 -1.00 -11.35
CA PHE A 486 -22.79 -0.30 -12.39
C PHE A 486 -21.61 -1.15 -12.88
N TRP A 487 -20.79 -1.64 -11.95
CA TRP A 487 -19.59 -2.40 -12.27
C TRP A 487 -19.92 -3.75 -12.90
N LYS A 488 -20.94 -4.47 -12.42
CA LYS A 488 -21.40 -5.72 -13.03
C LYS A 488 -21.85 -5.50 -14.47
N LYS A 489 -22.56 -4.42 -14.74
CA LYS A 489 -22.97 -4.05 -16.09
C LYS A 489 -21.78 -3.59 -16.95
N PHE A 490 -20.84 -2.82 -16.37
CA PHE A 490 -19.68 -2.25 -17.08
C PHE A 490 -18.63 -3.31 -17.42
N MET A 491 -18.33 -4.20 -16.49
CA MET A 491 -17.41 -5.31 -16.73
C MET A 491 -17.97 -6.35 -17.70
N ASP A 492 -19.18 -6.08 -18.13
CA ASP A 492 -19.92 -7.07 -18.89
C ASP A 492 -19.78 -8.46 -18.24
N PHE A 493 -20.42 -8.61 -17.10
CA PHE A 493 -20.98 -9.89 -16.80
C PHE A 493 -21.96 -10.29 -17.93
N ARG A 494 -21.82 -9.67 -19.10
CA ARG A 494 -22.29 -10.00 -20.43
C ARG A 494 -21.47 -11.16 -20.95
N GLY A 495 -21.42 -12.18 -20.32
CA GLY A 495 -20.67 -13.31 -20.84
C GLY A 495 -21.42 -14.59 -20.84
N ASN A 496 -22.72 -14.55 -20.60
CA ASN A 496 -23.52 -15.77 -20.65
C ASN A 496 -24.90 -15.52 -21.23
N ASN A 497 -24.94 -14.95 -22.42
CA ASN A 497 -26.08 -15.05 -23.35
C ASN A 497 -25.54 -15.01 -24.78
N GLU A 498 -24.84 -16.07 -25.14
CA GLU A 498 -24.80 -16.66 -26.50
C GLU A 498 -24.75 -18.17 -26.35
#